data_c7a9dfc582fe28f48dad32e4fb211628
#
_entry.id   c7a9dfc582fe28f48dad32e4fb211628
#
_cell.length_a   1.000
_cell.length_b   1.000
_cell.length_c   1.000
_cell.angle_alpha   90.00
_cell.angle_beta   90.00
_cell.angle_gamma   90.00
#
_symmetry.space_group_name_H-M   'P 1'
#
loop_
_entity.id
_entity.type
_entity.pdbx_description
1 polymer ?
#
loop_
_entity_poly.entity_id
_entity_poly.type
_entity_poly.pdbx_seq_one_letter_code
_entity_poly.pdbx_strand_id
1 'polypeptide(L)'
;MTLVSRLSTLLIILLLVGCSQEKVQIIAGSIYGTTYSVQFTENIDKEEVHNLVKIELDRIDMVFSTYKDDSEISKLNDCLSDPTYPPKSFCFKSASQELITLFERAEIIESMSMGAFTPRPLVTGGQTYDFSAIGKGYAVDKVGEVLVKNGISNYFIDIGGEVSINGTKYGEAWTWGVNNPFNLNSGAYRVFEAPENGISIATSGEYRNPGHIWGEGPKDAVSVTVIDKNTTNADAWATAMYVLGIEEGLEIAEKEGLAVFFIKNDGKSVNSSEWSKIYP
;
A
#
# COMPACT_ATOMS: atom_id res chain seq x y z
N MET A 1 -10.96 -86.04 -12.83
CA MET A 1 -11.33 -84.97 -11.88
C MET A 1 -10.22 -83.90 -11.90
N THR A 2 -10.38 -82.82 -12.66
CA THR A 2 -9.38 -81.77 -12.85
C THR A 2 -9.88 -80.55 -12.15
N LEU A 3 -9.15 -80.06 -11.12
CA LEU A 3 -9.39 -78.87 -10.34
C LEU A 3 -8.85 -77.68 -11.12
N VAL A 4 -9.73 -76.80 -11.56
CA VAL A 4 -9.35 -75.51 -12.21
C VAL A 4 -9.22 -74.46 -11.13
N SER A 5 -8.00 -74.04 -10.84
CA SER A 5 -7.64 -72.91 -9.98
C SER A 5 -7.95 -71.59 -10.71
N ARG A 6 -8.93 -70.84 -10.20
CA ARG A 6 -9.18 -69.45 -10.65
C ARG A 6 -8.26 -68.50 -9.87
N LEU A 7 -7.22 -67.98 -10.54
CA LEU A 7 -6.42 -66.91 -10.03
C LEU A 7 -7.11 -65.57 -10.30
N SER A 8 -7.67 -64.99 -9.24
CA SER A 8 -8.21 -63.62 -9.30
C SER A 8 -7.11 -62.60 -9.20
N THR A 9 -6.78 -61.98 -10.31
CA THR A 9 -5.81 -60.87 -10.36
C THR A 9 -6.49 -59.59 -9.84
N LEU A 10 -6.14 -59.19 -8.62
CA LEU A 10 -6.58 -57.95 -8.02
C LEU A 10 -5.76 -56.80 -8.61
N LEU A 11 -6.35 -56.00 -9.51
CA LEU A 11 -5.70 -54.84 -10.12
C LEU A 11 -5.76 -53.69 -9.11
N ILE A 12 -4.68 -53.43 -8.38
CA ILE A 12 -4.53 -52.27 -7.50
C ILE A 12 -4.24 -51.05 -8.39
N ILE A 13 -5.27 -50.22 -8.63
CA ILE A 13 -5.08 -48.91 -9.26
C ILE A 13 -4.47 -47.99 -8.18
N LEU A 14 -3.16 -47.79 -8.26
CA LEU A 14 -2.49 -46.71 -7.50
C LEU A 14 -2.92 -45.38 -8.12
N LEU A 15 -3.87 -44.68 -7.47
CA LEU A 15 -4.11 -43.27 -7.73
C LEU A 15 -2.88 -42.50 -7.26
N LEU A 16 -2.01 -42.16 -8.18
CA LEU A 16 -0.97 -41.16 -7.98
C LEU A 16 -1.71 -39.81 -7.82
N VAL A 17 -2.07 -39.47 -6.59
CA VAL A 17 -2.40 -38.09 -6.23
C VAL A 17 -1.10 -37.34 -6.34
N GLY A 18 -0.87 -36.74 -7.51
CA GLY A 18 0.23 -35.78 -7.68
C GLY A 18 -0.05 -34.63 -6.73
N CYS A 19 0.67 -34.54 -5.61
CA CYS A 19 0.80 -33.29 -4.87
C CYS A 19 1.44 -32.30 -5.83
N SER A 20 0.63 -31.48 -6.49
CA SER A 20 1.11 -30.23 -7.07
C SER A 20 1.63 -29.42 -5.88
N GLN A 21 2.94 -29.19 -5.86
CA GLN A 21 3.54 -28.36 -4.82
C GLN A 21 2.90 -26.98 -4.94
N GLU A 22 2.09 -26.63 -3.95
CA GLU A 22 1.45 -25.32 -3.83
C GLU A 22 2.55 -24.26 -3.87
N LYS A 23 2.59 -23.45 -4.93
CA LYS A 23 3.64 -22.47 -5.15
C LYS A 23 3.02 -21.08 -5.29
N VAL A 24 3.37 -20.19 -4.38
CA VAL A 24 3.03 -18.77 -4.49
C VAL A 24 3.51 -18.23 -5.83
N GLN A 25 2.61 -17.61 -6.57
CA GLN A 25 2.93 -16.89 -7.79
C GLN A 25 3.40 -15.48 -7.43
N ILE A 26 4.43 -14.99 -8.10
CA ILE A 26 5.02 -13.67 -7.83
C ILE A 26 5.20 -12.94 -9.15
N ILE A 27 4.60 -11.76 -9.25
CA ILE A 27 4.87 -10.79 -10.31
C ILE A 27 5.53 -9.55 -9.69
N ALA A 28 6.42 -8.91 -10.42
CA ALA A 28 7.14 -7.74 -9.93
C ALA A 28 7.58 -6.84 -11.09
N GLY A 29 7.81 -5.56 -10.79
CA GLY A 29 8.27 -4.59 -11.76
C GLY A 29 8.66 -3.27 -11.09
N SER A 30 8.80 -2.21 -11.89
CA SER A 30 9.11 -0.86 -11.43
C SER A 30 7.99 0.09 -11.85
N ILE A 31 7.59 0.97 -10.94
CA ILE A 31 6.57 2.01 -11.16
C ILE A 31 6.79 3.17 -10.16
N TYR A 32 6.39 4.37 -10.46
CA TYR A 32 6.43 5.56 -9.58
C TYR A 32 7.81 5.82 -8.93
N GLY A 33 8.90 5.53 -9.66
CA GLY A 33 10.27 5.65 -9.12
C GLY A 33 10.67 4.61 -8.10
N THR A 34 9.84 3.58 -7.88
CA THR A 34 10.07 2.46 -6.94
C THR A 34 9.80 1.11 -7.60
N THR A 35 9.72 0.05 -6.80
CA THR A 35 9.37 -1.30 -7.26
C THR A 35 8.02 -1.73 -6.72
N TYR A 36 7.36 -2.65 -7.42
CA TYR A 36 6.20 -3.37 -6.92
C TYR A 36 6.41 -4.87 -6.95
N SER A 37 5.72 -5.56 -6.05
CA SER A 37 5.61 -7.01 -5.99
C SER A 37 4.18 -7.39 -5.63
N VAL A 38 3.61 -8.34 -6.38
CA VAL A 38 2.32 -8.95 -6.06
C VAL A 38 2.50 -10.44 -5.97
N GLN A 39 2.14 -11.00 -4.83
CA GLN A 39 2.15 -12.44 -4.57
C GLN A 39 0.71 -12.92 -4.45
N PHE A 40 0.39 -14.09 -4.98
CA PHE A 40 -0.94 -14.69 -4.90
C PHE A 40 -0.87 -16.21 -4.98
N THR A 41 -1.93 -16.90 -4.54
CA THR A 41 -1.94 -18.35 -4.42
C THR A 41 -2.85 -19.04 -5.44
N GLU A 42 -3.75 -18.34 -6.08
CA GLU A 42 -4.68 -18.87 -7.06
C GLU A 42 -3.97 -19.35 -8.31
N ASN A 43 -4.46 -20.45 -8.87
CA ASN A 43 -3.91 -21.03 -10.11
C ASN A 43 -4.49 -20.32 -11.34
N ILE A 44 -4.03 -19.08 -11.56
CA ILE A 44 -4.39 -18.23 -12.70
C ILE A 44 -3.12 -17.94 -13.49
N ASP A 45 -3.24 -17.67 -14.78
CA ASP A 45 -2.09 -17.35 -15.61
C ASP A 45 -1.35 -16.11 -15.10
N LYS A 46 -0.10 -16.30 -14.71
CA LYS A 46 0.75 -15.27 -14.11
C LYS A 46 0.97 -14.06 -15.04
N GLU A 47 1.14 -14.32 -16.34
CA GLU A 47 1.39 -13.24 -17.30
C GLU A 47 0.11 -12.43 -17.56
N GLU A 48 -1.06 -13.06 -17.54
CA GLU A 48 -2.33 -12.37 -17.61
C GLU A 48 -2.51 -11.44 -16.42
N VAL A 49 -2.29 -11.93 -15.18
CA VAL A 49 -2.36 -11.12 -13.96
C VAL A 49 -1.36 -9.97 -14.01
N HIS A 50 -0.11 -10.24 -14.45
CA HIS A 50 0.91 -9.21 -14.56
C HIS A 50 0.50 -8.08 -15.52
N ASN A 51 -0.07 -8.44 -16.67
CA ASN A 51 -0.55 -7.46 -17.63
C ASN A 51 -1.70 -6.61 -17.06
N LEU A 52 -2.67 -7.22 -16.35
CA LEU A 52 -3.78 -6.49 -15.72
C LEU A 52 -3.25 -5.50 -14.67
N VAL A 53 -2.35 -5.93 -13.80
CA VAL A 53 -1.72 -5.08 -12.78
C VAL A 53 -0.96 -3.93 -13.44
N LYS A 54 -0.16 -4.23 -14.47
CA LYS A 54 0.61 -3.20 -15.16
C LYS A 54 -0.28 -2.16 -15.85
N ILE A 55 -1.35 -2.57 -16.53
CA ILE A 55 -2.31 -1.67 -17.17
C ILE A 55 -2.91 -0.72 -16.12
N GLU A 56 -3.29 -1.24 -14.96
CA GLU A 56 -3.90 -0.41 -13.91
C GLU A 56 -2.88 0.56 -13.30
N LEU A 57 -1.66 0.12 -13.03
CA LEU A 57 -0.59 0.98 -12.52
C LEU A 57 -0.23 2.09 -13.52
N ASP A 58 -0.09 1.77 -14.81
CA ASP A 58 0.18 2.75 -15.87
C ASP A 58 -0.98 3.76 -16.01
N ARG A 59 -2.23 3.30 -15.86
CA ARG A 59 -3.42 4.15 -15.87
C ARG A 59 -3.41 5.16 -14.71
N ILE A 60 -3.14 4.69 -13.50
CA ILE A 60 -3.06 5.52 -12.30
C ILE A 60 -1.93 6.56 -12.42
N ASP A 61 -0.81 6.18 -13.00
CA ASP A 61 0.32 7.09 -13.26
C ASP A 61 -0.08 8.25 -14.17
N MET A 62 -0.98 8.01 -15.14
CA MET A 62 -1.53 9.07 -16.00
C MET A 62 -2.55 9.96 -15.29
N VAL A 63 -3.07 9.55 -14.14
CA VAL A 63 -3.94 10.42 -13.33
C VAL A 63 -3.14 11.28 -12.36
N PHE A 64 -2.18 10.68 -11.62
CA PHE A 64 -1.59 11.30 -10.43
C PHE A 64 -0.10 11.66 -10.54
N SER A 65 0.61 11.32 -11.62
CA SER A 65 2.04 11.60 -11.74
C SER A 65 2.31 13.07 -12.02
N THR A 66 3.00 13.75 -11.11
CA THR A 66 3.51 15.11 -11.32
C THR A 66 4.77 15.15 -12.19
N TYR A 67 5.30 13.98 -12.58
CA TYR A 67 6.47 13.83 -13.47
C TYR A 67 6.11 13.67 -14.94
N LYS A 68 4.82 13.54 -15.26
CA LYS A 68 4.30 13.41 -16.63
C LYS A 68 3.50 14.64 -17.00
N ASP A 69 3.96 15.40 -17.97
CA ASP A 69 3.33 16.66 -18.41
C ASP A 69 1.90 16.45 -18.92
N ASP A 70 1.62 15.26 -19.46
CA ASP A 70 0.31 14.89 -20.02
C ASP A 70 -0.60 14.17 -19.02
N SER A 71 -0.17 14.00 -17.77
CA SER A 71 -1.01 13.47 -16.70
C SER A 71 -2.17 14.42 -16.36
N GLU A 72 -3.18 13.88 -15.70
CA GLU A 72 -4.35 14.67 -15.30
C GLU A 72 -3.99 15.71 -14.23
N ILE A 73 -3.19 15.32 -13.22
CA ILE A 73 -2.76 16.21 -12.15
C ILE A 73 -1.84 17.33 -12.67
N SER A 74 -0.94 17.06 -13.63
CA SER A 74 -0.09 18.08 -14.23
C SER A 74 -0.91 19.11 -14.98
N LYS A 75 -1.88 18.69 -15.78
CA LYS A 75 -2.81 19.61 -16.47
C LYS A 75 -3.65 20.45 -15.49
N LEU A 76 -4.08 19.86 -14.38
CA LEU A 76 -4.76 20.58 -13.32
C LEU A 76 -3.82 21.64 -12.71
N ASN A 77 -2.59 21.27 -12.39
CA ASN A 77 -1.59 22.16 -11.80
C ASN A 77 -1.22 23.31 -12.75
N ASP A 78 -1.07 23.05 -14.03
CA ASP A 78 -0.83 24.07 -15.05
C ASP A 78 -1.97 25.09 -15.09
N CYS A 79 -3.22 24.60 -15.11
CA CYS A 79 -4.40 25.46 -15.06
C CYS A 79 -4.46 26.32 -13.79
N LEU A 80 -4.14 25.73 -12.64
CA LEU A 80 -4.16 26.42 -11.34
C LEU A 80 -3.07 27.48 -11.20
N SER A 81 -1.94 27.27 -11.88
CA SER A 81 -0.77 28.16 -11.85
C SER A 81 -0.86 29.31 -12.86
N ASP A 82 -1.73 29.24 -13.86
CA ASP A 82 -1.90 30.26 -14.87
C ASP A 82 -2.74 31.45 -14.33
N PRO A 83 -2.14 32.64 -14.18
CA PRO A 83 -2.84 33.82 -13.66
C PRO A 83 -3.89 34.40 -14.65
N THR A 84 -3.87 33.96 -15.91
CA THR A 84 -4.79 34.42 -16.97
C THR A 84 -6.05 33.56 -17.07
N TYR A 85 -6.07 32.41 -16.41
CA TYR A 85 -7.21 31.49 -16.40
C TYR A 85 -8.37 32.02 -15.53
N PRO A 86 -9.62 31.62 -15.87
CA PRO A 86 -10.78 31.93 -15.05
C PRO A 86 -10.69 31.31 -13.65
N PRO A 87 -11.68 31.58 -12.75
CA PRO A 87 -11.63 31.14 -11.35
C PRO A 87 -11.18 29.67 -11.21
N LYS A 88 -10.35 29.39 -10.21
CA LYS A 88 -9.78 28.05 -9.92
C LYS A 88 -10.81 26.91 -10.01
N SER A 89 -12.08 27.17 -9.68
CA SER A 89 -13.19 26.21 -9.82
C SER A 89 -13.41 25.72 -11.26
N PHE A 90 -12.90 26.43 -12.26
CA PHE A 90 -13.00 26.01 -13.66
C PHE A 90 -12.00 24.89 -14.00
N CYS A 91 -10.80 24.92 -13.40
CA CYS A 91 -9.78 23.91 -13.60
C CYS A 91 -10.26 22.50 -13.16
N PHE A 92 -11.06 22.44 -12.10
CA PHE A 92 -11.62 21.18 -11.60
C PHE A 92 -12.77 20.61 -12.45
N LYS A 93 -13.34 21.38 -13.38
CA LYS A 93 -14.44 20.87 -14.23
C LYS A 93 -14.00 19.79 -15.21
N SER A 94 -12.73 19.77 -15.56
CA SER A 94 -12.15 18.75 -16.45
C SER A 94 -11.52 17.58 -15.68
N ALA A 95 -11.48 17.66 -14.36
CA ALA A 95 -10.94 16.60 -13.52
C ALA A 95 -11.86 15.37 -13.52
N SER A 96 -11.25 14.18 -13.58
CA SER A 96 -12.00 12.92 -13.44
C SER A 96 -12.61 12.79 -12.04
N GLN A 97 -13.67 11.99 -11.93
CA GLN A 97 -14.24 11.68 -10.63
C GLN A 97 -13.22 10.99 -9.71
N GLU A 98 -12.28 10.25 -10.28
CA GLU A 98 -11.20 9.57 -9.55
C GLU A 98 -10.25 10.58 -8.90
N LEU A 99 -9.80 11.59 -9.66
CA LEU A 99 -8.95 12.66 -9.12
C LEU A 99 -9.69 13.46 -8.04
N ILE A 100 -10.97 13.80 -8.25
CA ILE A 100 -11.80 14.51 -7.27
C ILE A 100 -11.95 13.69 -5.99
N THR A 101 -12.22 12.39 -6.10
CA THR A 101 -12.40 11.51 -4.93
C THR A 101 -11.13 11.43 -4.08
N LEU A 102 -9.96 11.29 -4.72
CA LEU A 102 -8.69 11.28 -3.97
C LEU A 102 -8.38 12.65 -3.37
N PHE A 103 -8.72 13.73 -4.08
CA PHE A 103 -8.60 15.09 -3.59
C PHE A 103 -9.43 15.31 -2.32
N GLU A 104 -10.72 14.95 -2.34
CA GLU A 104 -11.61 15.05 -1.17
C GLU A 104 -11.07 14.24 0.03
N ARG A 105 -10.54 13.04 -0.24
CA ARG A 105 -9.91 12.21 0.78
C ARG A 105 -8.67 12.89 1.37
N ALA A 106 -7.82 13.44 0.54
CA ALA A 106 -6.62 14.14 0.96
C ALA A 106 -6.96 15.38 1.82
N GLU A 107 -7.98 16.17 1.45
CA GLU A 107 -8.42 17.32 2.25
C GLU A 107 -8.99 16.93 3.63
N ILE A 108 -9.70 15.81 3.71
CA ILE A 108 -10.19 15.27 4.99
C ILE A 108 -9.00 14.95 5.90
N ILE A 109 -7.99 14.21 5.40
CA ILE A 109 -6.82 13.83 6.20
C ILE A 109 -5.97 15.06 6.53
N GLU A 110 -5.82 16.03 5.61
CA GLU A 110 -5.17 17.32 5.88
C GLU A 110 -5.82 18.04 7.06
N SER A 111 -7.15 18.12 7.06
CA SER A 111 -7.90 18.76 8.16
C SER A 111 -7.75 18.01 9.48
N MET A 112 -7.88 16.67 9.47
CA MET A 112 -7.80 15.84 10.68
C MET A 112 -6.39 15.80 11.27
N SER A 113 -5.36 15.87 10.42
CA SER A 113 -3.94 15.91 10.81
C SER A 113 -3.44 17.34 11.12
N MET A 114 -4.33 18.34 11.15
CA MET A 114 -3.99 19.76 11.37
C MET A 114 -2.93 20.28 10.38
N GLY A 115 -2.95 19.76 9.14
CA GLY A 115 -2.03 20.15 8.07
C GLY A 115 -0.68 19.42 8.09
N ALA A 116 -0.46 18.46 8.98
CA ALA A 116 0.76 17.64 9.01
C ALA A 116 0.90 16.78 7.75
N PHE A 117 -0.20 16.24 7.24
CA PHE A 117 -0.30 15.80 5.85
C PHE A 117 -0.93 16.94 5.04
N THR A 118 -0.37 17.24 3.89
CA THR A 118 -0.96 18.16 2.91
C THR A 118 -0.62 17.72 1.49
N PRO A 119 -1.61 17.70 0.57
CA PRO A 119 -1.33 17.45 -0.85
C PRO A 119 -0.81 18.71 -1.57
N ARG A 120 -0.51 19.80 -0.83
CA ARG A 120 -0.06 21.08 -1.38
C ARG A 120 1.40 21.32 -1.02
N PRO A 121 2.36 21.08 -1.95
CA PRO A 121 3.77 21.31 -1.69
C PRO A 121 4.05 22.76 -1.29
N LEU A 122 4.78 22.95 -0.19
CA LEU A 122 5.15 24.28 0.32
C LEU A 122 6.00 25.06 -0.68
N VAL A 123 6.84 24.36 -1.46
CA VAL A 123 7.72 24.97 -2.49
C VAL A 123 6.96 25.68 -3.60
N THR A 124 5.70 25.36 -3.83
CA THR A 124 4.83 26.02 -4.82
C THR A 124 3.94 27.10 -4.20
N GLY A 125 4.13 27.41 -2.91
CA GLY A 125 3.25 28.32 -2.17
C GLY A 125 1.82 27.77 -2.02
N GLY A 126 1.65 26.44 -2.09
CA GLY A 126 0.35 25.78 -1.96
C GLY A 126 -0.61 25.97 -3.14
N GLN A 127 -0.10 26.36 -4.31
CA GLN A 127 -0.93 26.61 -5.50
C GLN A 127 -1.14 25.35 -6.35
N THR A 128 -0.28 24.36 -6.24
CA THR A 128 -0.36 23.08 -6.97
C THR A 128 -0.61 21.93 -6.03
N TYR A 129 -0.93 20.77 -6.59
CA TYR A 129 -1.17 19.55 -5.86
C TYR A 129 -0.14 18.48 -6.23
N ASP A 130 0.25 17.69 -5.23
CA ASP A 130 1.09 16.52 -5.36
C ASP A 130 0.55 15.42 -4.44
N PHE A 131 0.16 14.31 -5.02
CA PHE A 131 -0.41 13.16 -4.31
C PHE A 131 0.62 12.06 -4.00
N SER A 132 1.93 12.33 -4.06
CA SER A 132 2.97 11.32 -3.80
C SER A 132 2.89 10.68 -2.39
N ALA A 133 2.32 11.40 -1.42
CA ALA A 133 2.15 10.94 -0.03
C ALA A 133 0.81 10.21 0.25
N ILE A 134 0.04 9.87 -0.79
CA ILE A 134 -1.24 9.13 -0.72
C ILE A 134 -1.44 8.25 -1.97
N GLY A 135 -0.75 8.56 -3.05
CA GLY A 135 -0.98 7.96 -4.36
C GLY A 135 -0.47 6.53 -4.47
N LYS A 136 0.59 6.15 -3.74
CA LYS A 136 1.07 4.77 -3.72
C LYS A 136 0.06 3.86 -3.00
N GLY A 137 -0.44 4.31 -1.85
CA GLY A 137 -1.52 3.62 -1.13
C GLY A 137 -2.77 3.44 -2.00
N TYR A 138 -3.14 4.48 -2.75
CA TYR A 138 -4.24 4.40 -3.72
C TYR A 138 -3.98 3.36 -4.81
N ALA A 139 -2.78 3.30 -5.35
CA ALA A 139 -2.42 2.31 -6.36
C ALA A 139 -2.48 0.88 -5.81
N VAL A 140 -2.06 0.66 -4.56
CA VAL A 140 -2.16 -0.64 -3.88
C VAL A 140 -3.63 -1.07 -3.76
N ASP A 141 -4.53 -0.17 -3.33
CA ASP A 141 -5.95 -0.47 -3.21
C ASP A 141 -6.56 -0.83 -4.59
N LYS A 142 -6.21 -0.08 -5.65
CA LYS A 142 -6.70 -0.35 -7.01
C LYS A 142 -6.18 -1.66 -7.59
N VAL A 143 -4.93 -2.00 -7.33
CA VAL A 143 -4.38 -3.33 -7.69
C VAL A 143 -5.14 -4.42 -6.94
N GLY A 144 -5.45 -4.26 -5.66
CA GLY A 144 -6.28 -5.19 -4.89
C GLY A 144 -7.66 -5.39 -5.51
N GLU A 145 -8.33 -4.29 -5.94
CA GLU A 145 -9.61 -4.36 -6.66
C GLU A 145 -9.50 -5.16 -7.98
N VAL A 146 -8.41 -4.95 -8.74
CA VAL A 146 -8.14 -5.70 -9.98
C VAL A 146 -7.97 -7.19 -9.69
N LEU A 147 -7.22 -7.55 -8.65
CA LEU A 147 -7.01 -8.95 -8.26
C LEU A 147 -8.33 -9.61 -7.89
N VAL A 148 -9.11 -9.01 -6.99
CA VAL A 148 -10.40 -9.55 -6.53
C VAL A 148 -11.38 -9.70 -7.68
N LYS A 149 -11.48 -8.72 -8.59
CA LYS A 149 -12.33 -8.79 -9.78
C LYS A 149 -11.97 -9.95 -10.70
N ASN A 150 -10.71 -10.39 -10.69
CA ASN A 150 -10.20 -11.51 -11.49
C ASN A 150 -10.10 -12.82 -10.68
N GLY A 151 -10.79 -12.91 -9.53
CA GLY A 151 -10.91 -14.16 -8.77
C GLY A 151 -9.70 -14.47 -7.86
N ILE A 152 -8.83 -13.50 -7.61
CA ILE A 152 -7.68 -13.62 -6.70
C ILE A 152 -8.06 -12.96 -5.37
N SER A 153 -8.18 -13.76 -4.32
CA SER A 153 -8.56 -13.31 -2.98
C SER A 153 -7.46 -13.51 -1.93
N ASN A 154 -6.44 -14.31 -2.25
CA ASN A 154 -5.33 -14.59 -1.35
C ASN A 154 -4.06 -13.96 -1.91
N TYR A 155 -3.76 -12.73 -1.47
CA TYR A 155 -2.69 -11.95 -2.05
C TYR A 155 -1.88 -11.15 -1.02
N PHE A 156 -0.68 -10.78 -1.43
CA PHE A 156 0.21 -9.82 -0.79
C PHE A 156 0.70 -8.84 -1.86
N ILE A 157 0.30 -7.58 -1.77
CA ILE A 157 0.73 -6.48 -2.64
C ILE A 157 1.69 -5.59 -1.87
N ASP A 158 2.81 -5.21 -2.49
CA ASP A 158 3.76 -4.21 -1.99
C ASP A 158 4.12 -3.27 -3.15
N ILE A 159 3.91 -1.98 -2.97
CA ILE A 159 4.34 -0.93 -3.90
C ILE A 159 5.16 0.11 -3.12
N GLY A 160 6.49 -0.06 -3.11
CA GLY A 160 7.39 0.90 -2.47
C GLY A 160 7.32 0.96 -0.94
N GLY A 161 6.68 -0.02 -0.29
CA GLY A 161 6.47 -0.09 1.15
C GLY A 161 5.02 0.11 1.60
N GLU A 162 4.13 0.48 0.69
CA GLU A 162 2.69 0.46 0.87
C GLU A 162 2.17 -0.93 0.55
N VAL A 163 1.46 -1.55 1.50
CA VAL A 163 1.16 -2.98 1.48
C VAL A 163 -0.34 -3.22 1.70
N SER A 164 -0.91 -4.11 0.89
CA SER A 164 -2.21 -4.72 1.14
C SER A 164 -2.10 -6.23 1.12
N ILE A 165 -2.64 -6.87 2.15
CA ILE A 165 -2.66 -8.32 2.31
C ILE A 165 -4.10 -8.74 2.49
N ASN A 166 -4.51 -9.83 1.84
CA ASN A 166 -5.83 -10.42 2.02
C ASN A 166 -5.77 -11.94 1.97
N GLY A 167 -6.64 -12.59 2.74
CA GLY A 167 -6.74 -14.05 2.78
C GLY A 167 -5.50 -14.72 3.37
N THR A 168 -5.25 -15.95 2.94
CA THR A 168 -4.20 -16.81 3.49
C THR A 168 -3.27 -17.35 2.40
N LYS A 169 -2.09 -17.74 2.83
CA LYS A 169 -1.11 -18.46 2.00
C LYS A 169 -1.33 -19.96 2.22
N TYR A 170 -2.22 -20.56 1.44
CA TYR A 170 -2.59 -21.98 1.56
C TYR A 170 -3.08 -22.39 2.96
N GLY A 171 -3.88 -21.53 3.59
CA GLY A 171 -4.41 -21.76 4.95
C GLY A 171 -3.50 -21.27 6.08
N GLU A 172 -2.27 -20.80 5.77
CA GLU A 172 -1.38 -20.15 6.73
C GLU A 172 -1.49 -18.62 6.61
N ALA A 173 -1.25 -17.90 7.69
CA ALA A 173 -1.21 -16.44 7.67
C ALA A 173 -0.06 -15.92 6.79
N TRP A 174 -0.31 -14.86 6.03
CA TRP A 174 0.78 -14.10 5.43
C TRP A 174 1.59 -13.42 6.52
N THR A 175 2.91 -13.32 6.32
CA THR A 175 3.79 -12.59 7.21
C THR A 175 4.30 -11.32 6.54
N TRP A 176 4.35 -10.22 7.30
CA TRP A 176 4.88 -8.93 6.84
C TRP A 176 5.82 -8.34 7.89
N GLY A 177 6.64 -7.38 7.51
CA GLY A 177 7.63 -6.83 8.42
C GLY A 177 7.85 -5.33 8.24
N VAL A 178 8.07 -4.65 9.36
CA VAL A 178 8.61 -3.29 9.37
C VAL A 178 10.11 -3.36 9.10
N ASN A 179 10.59 -2.64 8.10
CA ASN A 179 12.02 -2.59 7.78
C ASN A 179 12.84 -2.06 8.95
N ASN A 180 14.08 -2.55 9.11
CA ASN A 180 15.00 -1.99 10.07
C ASN A 180 15.58 -0.67 9.53
N PRO A 181 15.17 0.51 10.07
CA PRO A 181 15.61 1.81 9.54
C PRO A 181 17.09 2.12 9.85
N PHE A 182 17.70 1.41 10.79
CA PHE A 182 19.11 1.58 11.16
C PHE A 182 20.06 0.74 10.32
N ASN A 183 19.55 -0.34 9.71
CA ASN A 183 20.33 -1.22 8.84
C ASN A 183 19.42 -1.98 7.88
N LEU A 184 19.23 -1.43 6.70
CA LEU A 184 18.36 -1.99 5.67
C LEU A 184 18.75 -3.40 5.20
N ASN A 185 20.00 -3.81 5.45
CA ASN A 185 20.50 -5.15 5.08
C ASN A 185 20.33 -6.18 6.20
N SER A 186 19.87 -5.80 7.39
CA SER A 186 19.75 -6.70 8.54
C SER A 186 18.39 -7.41 8.65
N GLY A 187 17.52 -7.26 7.64
CA GLY A 187 16.16 -7.80 7.66
C GLY A 187 15.16 -6.87 8.36
N ALA A 188 14.01 -7.41 8.77
CA ALA A 188 12.95 -6.66 9.40
C ALA A 188 13.32 -6.27 10.85
N TYR A 189 12.91 -5.06 11.26
CA TYR A 189 12.95 -4.64 12.67
C TYR A 189 11.98 -5.49 13.51
N ARG A 190 10.78 -5.73 12.97
CA ARG A 190 9.78 -6.61 13.57
C ARG A 190 8.95 -7.28 12.46
N VAL A 191 8.55 -8.54 12.71
CA VAL A 191 7.72 -9.34 11.80
C VAL A 191 6.38 -9.60 12.48
N PHE A 192 5.31 -9.58 11.70
CA PHE A 192 3.93 -9.77 12.14
C PHE A 192 3.21 -10.77 11.22
N GLU A 193 2.20 -11.43 11.74
CA GLU A 193 1.25 -12.22 10.95
C GLU A 193 0.08 -11.32 10.54
N ALA A 194 -0.33 -11.37 9.28
CA ALA A 194 -1.49 -10.66 8.80
C ALA A 194 -2.78 -11.38 9.25
N PRO A 195 -3.82 -10.65 9.68
CA PRO A 195 -5.11 -11.23 9.93
C PRO A 195 -5.75 -11.76 8.63
N GLU A 196 -6.49 -12.87 8.71
CA GLU A 196 -7.10 -13.52 7.54
C GLU A 196 -8.08 -12.60 6.78
N ASN A 197 -8.78 -11.71 7.49
CA ASN A 197 -9.69 -10.73 6.91
C ASN A 197 -9.01 -9.54 6.26
N GLY A 198 -7.70 -9.59 6.11
CA GLY A 198 -6.90 -8.61 5.41
C GLY A 198 -6.38 -7.48 6.29
N ILE A 199 -5.37 -6.76 5.76
CA ILE A 199 -4.73 -5.62 6.41
C ILE A 199 -4.13 -4.70 5.35
N SER A 200 -4.23 -3.39 5.58
CA SER A 200 -3.62 -2.35 4.75
C SER A 200 -2.63 -1.56 5.58
N ILE A 201 -1.42 -1.37 5.06
CA ILE A 201 -0.27 -0.88 5.81
C ILE A 201 0.49 0.12 4.97
N ALA A 202 0.99 1.18 5.58
CA ALA A 202 1.98 2.06 4.97
C ALA A 202 3.05 2.47 5.98
N THR A 203 4.25 2.74 5.48
CA THR A 203 5.38 3.14 6.33
C THR A 203 6.08 4.37 5.77
N SER A 204 6.13 5.43 6.56
CA SER A 204 6.85 6.67 6.27
C SER A 204 8.14 6.79 7.10
N GLY A 205 9.18 7.37 6.48
CA GLY A 205 10.45 7.65 7.12
C GLY A 205 11.49 8.12 6.12
N GLU A 206 12.41 8.97 6.56
CA GLU A 206 13.44 9.57 5.69
C GLU A 206 14.76 8.79 5.68
N TYR A 207 14.81 7.62 6.28
CA TYR A 207 16.03 6.80 6.36
C TYR A 207 16.50 6.23 5.00
N ARG A 208 15.61 6.17 3.99
CA ARG A 208 15.95 5.76 2.61
C ARG A 208 16.19 6.95 1.69
N ASN A 209 15.41 8.01 1.85
CA ASN A 209 15.43 9.20 1.00
C ASN A 209 15.27 10.46 1.88
N PRO A 210 16.37 11.02 2.42
CA PRO A 210 16.30 12.16 3.32
C PRO A 210 15.69 13.41 2.69
N GLY A 211 14.81 14.09 3.41
CA GLY A 211 14.21 15.37 3.02
C GLY A 211 13.09 15.29 2.00
N HIS A 212 12.53 14.09 1.72
CA HIS A 212 11.45 13.96 0.74
C HIS A 212 10.05 14.19 1.36
N ILE A 213 9.91 14.09 2.68
CA ILE A 213 8.64 14.35 3.37
C ILE A 213 8.59 15.82 3.77
N TRP A 214 7.72 16.59 3.13
CA TRP A 214 7.50 17.99 3.50
C TRP A 214 6.54 18.09 4.70
N GLY A 215 6.49 19.26 5.32
CA GLY A 215 5.72 19.56 6.52
C GLY A 215 6.61 20.07 7.64
N GLU A 216 6.03 20.97 8.45
CA GLU A 216 6.68 21.53 9.63
C GLU A 216 6.26 20.73 10.86
N GLY A 217 7.23 20.12 11.53
CA GLY A 217 6.99 19.30 12.71
C GLY A 217 8.30 18.70 13.24
N PRO A 218 8.27 18.07 14.43
CA PRO A 218 9.47 17.54 15.08
C PRO A 218 10.14 16.41 14.29
N LYS A 219 9.39 15.59 13.57
CA LYS A 219 9.91 14.44 12.80
C LYS A 219 10.92 13.61 13.62
N ASP A 220 10.60 13.38 14.90
CA ASP A 220 11.52 12.77 15.89
C ASP A 220 11.46 11.23 15.90
N ALA A 221 10.61 10.63 15.09
CA ALA A 221 10.62 9.20 14.79
C ALA A 221 11.54 8.91 13.59
N VAL A 222 12.20 7.75 13.60
CA VAL A 222 12.97 7.27 12.44
C VAL A 222 12.03 6.67 11.38
N SER A 223 10.98 6.00 11.84
CA SER A 223 10.00 5.32 11.00
C SER A 223 8.64 5.29 11.68
N VAL A 224 7.59 5.45 10.89
CA VAL A 224 6.19 5.34 11.34
C VAL A 224 5.45 4.39 10.42
N THR A 225 4.81 3.38 10.99
CA THR A 225 3.95 2.45 10.27
C THR A 225 2.50 2.65 10.73
N VAL A 226 1.58 2.76 9.79
CA VAL A 226 0.14 2.90 10.04
C VAL A 226 -0.60 1.73 9.41
N ILE A 227 -1.60 1.23 10.14
CA ILE A 227 -2.58 0.27 9.65
C ILE A 227 -3.93 0.98 9.58
N ASP A 228 -4.62 0.84 8.44
CA ASP A 228 -5.96 1.40 8.22
C ASP A 228 -6.82 0.40 7.42
N LYS A 229 -8.09 0.74 7.19
CA LYS A 229 -9.03 -0.06 6.39
C LYS A 229 -8.65 -0.16 4.92
N ASN A 230 -7.92 0.82 4.41
CA ASN A 230 -7.39 0.87 3.06
C ASN A 230 -5.99 1.48 3.06
N THR A 231 -5.21 1.12 2.05
CA THR A 231 -3.81 1.56 1.94
C THR A 231 -3.70 3.04 1.61
N THR A 232 -4.69 3.61 0.92
CA THR A 232 -4.79 5.04 0.64
C THR A 232 -4.73 5.88 1.92
N ASN A 233 -5.55 5.53 2.91
CA ASN A 233 -5.53 6.21 4.20
C ASN A 233 -4.24 5.96 4.96
N ALA A 234 -3.79 4.69 5.00
CA ALA A 234 -2.57 4.33 5.71
C ALA A 234 -1.37 5.14 5.22
N ASP A 235 -1.21 5.36 3.90
CA ASP A 235 -0.13 6.12 3.26
C ASP A 235 -0.16 7.60 3.72
N ALA A 236 -1.31 8.27 3.59
CA ALA A 236 -1.46 9.65 4.03
C ALA A 236 -1.25 9.82 5.54
N TRP A 237 -1.83 8.92 6.36
CA TRP A 237 -1.65 8.95 7.80
C TRP A 237 -0.22 8.65 8.24
N ALA A 238 0.50 7.73 7.57
CA ALA A 238 1.90 7.47 7.87
C ALA A 238 2.75 8.72 7.67
N THR A 239 2.50 9.47 6.59
CA THR A 239 3.14 10.77 6.34
C THR A 239 2.77 11.80 7.41
N ALA A 240 1.47 11.94 7.75
CA ALA A 240 1.03 12.85 8.82
C ALA A 240 1.70 12.54 10.15
N MET A 241 1.68 11.27 10.58
CA MET A 241 2.26 10.82 11.85
C MET A 241 3.77 11.04 11.90
N TYR A 242 4.45 10.87 10.77
CA TYR A 242 5.89 11.15 10.68
C TYR A 242 6.19 12.65 10.91
N VAL A 243 5.41 13.53 10.32
CA VAL A 243 5.55 14.98 10.47
C VAL A 243 5.21 15.44 11.89
N LEU A 244 4.10 14.96 12.47
CA LEU A 244 3.66 15.27 13.84
C LEU A 244 4.69 14.82 14.89
N GLY A 245 5.46 13.78 14.60
CA GLY A 245 6.34 13.16 15.59
C GLY A 245 5.58 12.30 16.59
N ILE A 246 6.29 11.86 17.62
CA ILE A 246 5.81 10.80 18.51
C ILE A 246 4.71 11.27 19.46
N GLU A 247 4.89 12.41 20.12
CA GLU A 247 3.97 12.89 21.16
C GLU A 247 2.62 13.29 20.55
N GLU A 248 2.63 14.24 19.64
CA GLU A 248 1.42 14.74 18.97
C GLU A 248 0.78 13.67 18.06
N GLY A 249 1.62 12.87 17.38
CA GLY A 249 1.15 11.77 16.57
C GLY A 249 0.40 10.69 17.36
N LEU A 250 0.85 10.35 18.58
CA LEU A 250 0.12 9.43 19.45
C LEU A 250 -1.19 10.05 19.95
N GLU A 251 -1.21 11.34 20.31
CA GLU A 251 -2.44 12.01 20.74
C GLU A 251 -3.50 11.97 19.65
N ILE A 252 -3.12 12.29 18.41
CA ILE A 252 -4.04 12.22 17.27
C ILE A 252 -4.42 10.78 16.96
N ALA A 253 -3.49 9.83 17.03
CA ALA A 253 -3.78 8.42 16.80
C ALA A 253 -4.83 7.88 17.77
N GLU A 254 -4.74 8.23 19.07
CA GLU A 254 -5.74 7.84 20.07
C GLU A 254 -7.10 8.49 19.79
N LYS A 255 -7.11 9.78 19.44
CA LYS A 255 -8.33 10.54 19.15
C LYS A 255 -9.06 10.01 17.91
N GLU A 256 -8.34 9.71 16.84
CA GLU A 256 -8.89 9.28 15.56
C GLU A 256 -9.01 7.75 15.43
N GLY A 257 -8.56 7.00 16.46
CA GLY A 257 -8.64 5.53 16.48
C GLY A 257 -7.71 4.88 15.44
N LEU A 258 -6.49 5.40 15.27
CA LEU A 258 -5.52 4.91 14.28
C LEU A 258 -4.55 3.90 14.91
N ALA A 259 -4.27 2.82 14.20
CA ALA A 259 -3.24 1.87 14.59
C ALA A 259 -1.88 2.33 14.07
N VAL A 260 -1.05 2.88 14.95
CA VAL A 260 0.24 3.51 14.62
C VAL A 260 1.38 2.88 15.41
N PHE A 261 2.50 2.65 14.73
CA PHE A 261 3.73 2.10 15.31
C PHE A 261 4.92 2.98 14.95
N PHE A 262 5.54 3.61 15.95
CA PHE A 262 6.72 4.45 15.81
C PHE A 262 7.99 3.69 16.19
N ILE A 263 9.05 3.87 15.41
CA ILE A 263 10.42 3.51 15.77
C ILE A 263 11.17 4.79 16.11
N LYS A 264 11.73 4.86 17.32
CA LYS A 264 12.44 6.02 17.86
C LYS A 264 13.93 6.00 17.49
N ASN A 265 14.58 7.15 17.59
CA ASN A 265 16.03 7.29 17.36
C ASN A 265 16.90 6.40 18.25
N ASP A 266 16.42 6.03 19.45
CA ASP A 266 17.13 5.13 20.37
C ASP A 266 16.93 3.63 20.06
N GLY A 267 16.24 3.32 18.96
CA GLY A 267 15.96 1.96 18.52
C GLY A 267 14.79 1.28 19.24
N LYS A 268 14.11 1.97 20.16
CA LYS A 268 12.89 1.45 20.79
C LYS A 268 11.67 1.80 19.95
N SER A 269 10.56 1.13 20.22
CA SER A 269 9.28 1.42 19.60
C SER A 269 8.24 1.88 20.61
N VAL A 270 7.25 2.59 20.13
CA VAL A 270 6.02 2.93 20.84
C VAL A 270 4.86 2.88 19.85
N ASN A 271 3.68 2.55 20.33
CA ASN A 271 2.50 2.40 19.47
C ASN A 271 1.22 2.87 20.15
N SER A 272 0.19 3.12 19.34
CA SER A 272 -1.14 3.48 19.78
C SER A 272 -1.91 2.31 20.40
N SER A 273 -3.00 2.60 21.10
CA SER A 273 -3.91 1.60 21.66
C SER A 273 -4.54 0.71 20.58
N GLU A 274 -4.90 1.28 19.42
CA GLU A 274 -5.47 0.51 18.30
C GLU A 274 -4.46 -0.49 17.73
N TRP A 275 -3.18 -0.12 17.64
CA TRP A 275 -2.14 -1.07 17.25
C TRP A 275 -2.06 -2.26 18.22
N SER A 276 -2.12 -1.98 19.53
CA SER A 276 -2.06 -3.03 20.56
C SER A 276 -3.26 -3.97 20.58
N LYS A 277 -4.39 -3.58 19.97
CA LYS A 277 -5.55 -4.48 19.77
C LYS A 277 -5.32 -5.48 18.65
N ILE A 278 -4.55 -5.09 17.62
CA ILE A 278 -4.20 -5.96 16.50
C ILE A 278 -3.01 -6.85 16.87
N TYR A 279 -2.00 -6.27 17.52
CA TYR A 279 -0.73 -6.92 17.89
C TYR A 279 -0.43 -6.66 19.37
N PRO A 280 -1.00 -7.47 20.29
CA PRO A 280 -0.85 -7.33 21.74
C PRO A 280 0.58 -7.59 22.28
#